data_6465b57a1d4eac585df94e8d52b85d92
#
_entry.id   6465b57a1d4eac585df94e8d52b85d92
#
_cell.length_a   1.000
_cell.length_b   1.000
_cell.length_c   1.000
_cell.angle_alpha   90.00
_cell.angle_beta   90.00
_cell.angle_gamma   90.00
#
_symmetry.space_group_name_H-M   'P 1'
#
loop_
_entity.id
_entity.type
_entity.pdbx_description
1 polymer ?
#
loop_
_entity_poly.entity_id
_entity_poly.type
_entity_poly.pdbx_seq_one_letter_code
_entity_poly.pdbx_strand_id
1 'polypeptide(L)'
;MRKYIWIVCCSLLWSLSGASQTLNTLYIKSTKELREFFTYSKDRIPMICGHRSGAQSLYPENTIAGMEYVLQHMPAFFEIDPRLTKDSVIVVFHDATLERTTNGKGKLIDYTWKEVQQLRLKDSKGNLTDYRIHTLDEVLQWAKGKTILMLDKKDVPFSMIYDAIKRNKAEHNVLISAYEPEEAAYYYSRDPNLMFEVFVSNEERLRAYEATGVPTSNMVAYFGQPKKKAFYDLVHSKGMMVIIFTAKIMEKEEDEAIRVQSYKKVVQQGGXILLSDRALEAYESIREFIPAKSSKYKFLRQIKKR
;
A
#
# COMPACT_ATOMS: atom_id res chain seq x y z
N MET A 1 -47.78 -43.82 41.70
CA MET A 1 -46.76 -44.07 40.66
C MET A 1 -46.35 -42.72 40.07
N ARG A 2 -45.15 -42.22 40.46
CA ARG A 2 -44.62 -40.95 39.94
C ARG A 2 -43.77 -41.27 38.69
N LYS A 3 -44.14 -40.73 37.52
CA LYS A 3 -43.39 -40.87 36.26
C LYS A 3 -42.31 -39.76 36.27
N TYR A 4 -41.04 -40.15 36.22
CA TYR A 4 -39.92 -39.23 36.01
C TYR A 4 -39.72 -39.00 34.52
N ILE A 5 -39.88 -37.74 34.10
CA ILE A 5 -39.57 -37.33 32.72
C ILE A 5 -38.09 -36.91 32.69
N TRP A 6 -37.27 -37.65 31.95
CA TRP A 6 -35.88 -37.26 31.70
C TRP A 6 -35.85 -36.27 30.55
N ILE A 7 -35.44 -35.02 30.82
CA ILE A 7 -35.18 -34.03 29.80
C ILE A 7 -33.73 -34.22 29.36
N VAL A 8 -33.55 -34.73 28.14
CA VAL A 8 -32.23 -34.83 27.50
C VAL A 8 -31.91 -33.46 26.89
N CYS A 9 -31.04 -32.68 27.57
CA CYS A 9 -30.49 -31.47 26.99
C CYS A 9 -29.48 -31.85 25.92
N CYS A 10 -29.90 -31.82 24.65
CA CYS A 10 -28.97 -31.88 23.52
C CYS A 10 -28.24 -30.53 23.45
N SER A 11 -27.04 -30.48 23.98
CA SER A 11 -26.12 -29.35 23.74
C SER A 11 -25.66 -29.42 22.28
N LEU A 12 -26.25 -28.57 21.43
CA LEU A 12 -25.76 -28.33 20.09
C LEU A 12 -24.42 -27.61 20.22
N LEU A 13 -23.35 -28.40 20.12
CA LEU A 13 -22.01 -27.85 19.90
C LEU A 13 -22.00 -27.29 18.46
N TRP A 14 -22.24 -25.99 18.36
CA TRP A 14 -21.93 -25.25 17.12
C TRP A 14 -20.42 -25.30 16.97
N SER A 15 -19.92 -26.20 16.15
CA SER A 15 -18.57 -26.12 15.67
C SER A 15 -18.50 -24.89 14.78
N LEU A 16 -17.94 -23.82 15.30
CA LEU A 16 -17.47 -22.70 14.50
C LEU A 16 -16.35 -23.25 13.60
N SER A 17 -16.74 -23.82 12.47
CA SER A 17 -15.78 -24.06 11.41
C SER A 17 -15.30 -22.67 10.96
N GLY A 18 -14.16 -22.24 11.44
CA GLY A 18 -13.51 -21.04 10.96
C GLY A 18 -13.25 -21.22 9.47
N ALA A 19 -14.10 -20.61 8.65
CA ALA A 19 -13.85 -20.57 7.22
C ALA A 19 -12.45 -19.96 7.03
N SER A 20 -11.54 -20.72 6.46
CA SER A 20 -10.19 -20.25 6.17
C SER A 20 -10.31 -19.00 5.28
N GLN A 21 -9.92 -17.85 5.84
CA GLN A 21 -9.96 -16.59 5.09
C GLN A 21 -8.98 -16.66 3.93
N THR A 22 -9.44 -16.24 2.77
CA THR A 22 -8.64 -16.20 1.54
C THR A 22 -8.12 -14.78 1.33
N LEU A 23 -6.85 -14.65 0.94
CA LEU A 23 -6.26 -13.37 0.57
C LEU A 23 -6.04 -13.33 -0.94
N ASN A 24 -6.44 -12.24 -1.57
CA ASN A 24 -6.19 -11.93 -2.98
C ASN A 24 -4.83 -11.21 -3.06
N THR A 25 -3.82 -11.90 -3.52
CA THR A 25 -2.42 -11.44 -3.39
C THR A 25 -1.83 -10.99 -4.71
N LEU A 26 -0.79 -10.14 -4.60
CA LEU A 26 0.15 -9.82 -5.67
C LEU A 26 1.40 -10.67 -5.42
N TYR A 27 1.54 -11.76 -6.16
CA TYR A 27 2.60 -12.74 -5.94
C TYR A 27 3.77 -12.47 -6.90
N ILE A 28 4.75 -11.74 -6.41
CA ILE A 28 5.95 -11.33 -7.14
C ILE A 28 7.15 -12.09 -6.56
N LYS A 29 7.92 -12.75 -7.41
CA LYS A 29 9.04 -13.61 -6.98
C LYS A 29 10.42 -13.00 -7.19
N SER A 30 10.50 -11.97 -8.02
CA SER A 30 11.79 -11.38 -8.39
C SER A 30 11.63 -9.91 -8.78
N THR A 31 12.73 -9.18 -8.76
CA THR A 31 12.75 -7.77 -9.19
C THR A 31 12.40 -7.64 -10.67
N LYS A 32 12.73 -8.66 -11.49
CA LYS A 32 12.32 -8.70 -12.90
C LYS A 32 10.79 -8.75 -13.01
N GLU A 33 10.13 -9.60 -12.20
CA GLU A 33 8.67 -9.69 -12.16
C GLU A 33 8.02 -8.40 -11.64
N LEU A 34 8.67 -7.74 -10.66
CA LEU A 34 8.18 -6.47 -10.15
C LEU A 34 8.19 -5.40 -11.25
N ARG A 35 9.31 -5.29 -12.00
CA ARG A 35 9.39 -4.39 -13.16
C ARG A 35 8.33 -4.74 -14.20
N GLU A 36 8.21 -6.01 -14.54
CA GLU A 36 7.21 -6.46 -15.52
C GLU A 36 5.79 -6.09 -15.07
N PHE A 37 5.47 -6.27 -13.78
CA PHE A 37 4.15 -5.94 -13.25
C PHE A 37 3.83 -4.45 -13.44
N PHE A 38 4.78 -3.56 -13.16
CA PHE A 38 4.59 -2.10 -13.23
C PHE A 38 4.90 -1.50 -14.61
N THR A 39 5.41 -2.29 -15.56
CA THR A 39 5.58 -1.78 -16.93
C THR A 39 4.21 -1.59 -17.58
N TYR A 40 3.98 -0.38 -18.11
CA TYR A 40 2.73 -0.05 -18.79
C TYR A 40 2.54 -0.96 -20.00
N SER A 41 1.35 -1.47 -20.18
CA SER A 41 0.94 -2.25 -21.34
C SER A 41 -0.54 -1.96 -21.64
N LYS A 42 -0.96 -2.23 -22.88
CA LYS A 42 -2.36 -1.99 -23.29
C LYS A 42 -3.34 -2.87 -22.49
N ASP A 43 -2.87 -4.03 -22.05
CA ASP A 43 -3.65 -5.00 -21.27
C ASP A 43 -3.42 -4.88 -19.75
N ARG A 44 -2.84 -3.74 -19.25
CA ARG A 44 -2.61 -3.50 -17.83
C ARG A 44 -3.93 -3.60 -17.05
N ILE A 45 -3.82 -3.98 -15.80
CA ILE A 45 -4.94 -4.03 -14.86
C ILE A 45 -4.90 -2.73 -14.04
N PRO A 46 -5.97 -1.93 -14.03
CA PRO A 46 -6.05 -0.84 -13.05
C PRO A 46 -5.95 -1.38 -11.63
N MET A 47 -5.17 -0.71 -10.78
CA MET A 47 -4.84 -1.21 -9.45
C MET A 47 -5.14 -0.17 -8.38
N ILE A 48 -5.34 -0.65 -7.16
CA ILE A 48 -5.44 0.19 -5.98
C ILE A 48 -4.13 0.09 -5.19
N CYS A 49 -3.60 1.24 -4.82
CA CYS A 49 -2.58 1.37 -3.77
C CYS A 49 -3.32 1.87 -2.52
N GLY A 50 -3.42 1.05 -1.50
CA GLY A 50 -4.06 1.46 -0.24
C GLY A 50 -3.15 2.45 0.50
N HIS A 51 -3.57 3.73 0.62
CA HIS A 51 -2.84 4.76 1.35
C HIS A 51 -2.90 4.44 2.85
N ARG A 52 -1.76 4.21 3.48
CA ARG A 52 -1.64 3.80 4.90
C ARG A 52 -2.54 2.61 5.24
N SER A 53 -2.60 1.62 4.37
CA SER A 53 -3.44 0.41 4.36
C SER A 53 -4.76 0.51 3.57
N GLY A 54 -5.30 1.70 3.32
CA GLY A 54 -6.52 1.87 2.50
C GLY A 54 -7.82 1.41 3.14
N ALA A 55 -7.81 1.14 4.45
CA ALA A 55 -8.98 0.66 5.21
C ALA A 55 -9.24 1.51 6.46
N GLN A 56 -8.91 2.79 6.40
CA GLN A 56 -8.87 3.68 7.58
C GLN A 56 -10.24 3.89 8.25
N SER A 57 -11.34 3.65 7.54
CA SER A 57 -12.69 3.72 8.14
C SER A 57 -12.96 2.57 9.13
N LEU A 58 -12.18 1.48 9.05
CA LEU A 58 -12.41 0.24 9.83
C LEU A 58 -11.22 -0.13 10.72
N TYR A 59 -10.01 0.22 10.31
CA TYR A 59 -8.76 -0.15 10.99
C TYR A 59 -7.88 1.08 11.17
N PRO A 60 -7.05 1.13 12.22
CA PRO A 60 -6.05 2.20 12.30
C PRO A 60 -5.14 2.18 11.08
N GLU A 61 -4.72 3.37 10.66
CA GLU A 61 -3.81 3.52 9.52
C GLU A 61 -2.48 2.80 9.77
N ASN A 62 -1.81 2.40 8.69
CA ASN A 62 -0.48 1.79 8.75
C ASN A 62 -0.44 0.45 9.51
N THR A 63 -1.52 -0.34 9.47
CA THR A 63 -1.57 -1.64 10.15
C THR A 63 -1.64 -2.82 9.18
N ILE A 64 -0.99 -3.91 9.57
CA ILE A 64 -1.11 -5.19 8.86
C ILE A 64 -2.59 -5.62 8.80
N ALA A 65 -3.34 -5.42 9.89
CA ALA A 65 -4.77 -5.79 9.93
C ALA A 65 -5.58 -5.08 8.85
N GLY A 66 -5.34 -3.77 8.66
CA GLY A 66 -6.00 -3.00 7.60
C GLY A 66 -5.63 -3.50 6.21
N MET A 67 -4.35 -3.77 5.99
CA MET A 67 -3.87 -4.32 4.70
C MET A 67 -4.47 -5.70 4.43
N GLU A 68 -4.51 -6.58 5.43
CA GLU A 68 -5.13 -7.92 5.30
C GLU A 68 -6.62 -7.81 4.98
N TYR A 69 -7.33 -6.88 5.64
CA TYR A 69 -8.75 -6.66 5.35
C TYR A 69 -8.95 -6.33 3.87
N VAL A 70 -8.15 -5.44 3.31
CA VAL A 70 -8.23 -5.12 1.87
C VAL A 70 -7.96 -6.37 1.03
N LEU A 71 -6.90 -7.13 1.35
CA LEU A 71 -6.53 -8.32 0.59
C LEU A 71 -7.59 -9.45 0.70
N GLN A 72 -8.41 -9.47 1.74
CA GLN A 72 -9.54 -10.40 1.81
C GLN A 72 -10.58 -10.15 0.72
N HIS A 73 -10.66 -8.90 0.25
CA HIS A 73 -11.69 -8.48 -0.72
C HIS A 73 -11.14 -8.33 -2.15
N MET A 74 -9.88 -7.90 -2.30
CA MET A 74 -9.30 -7.61 -3.62
C MET A 74 -7.77 -7.63 -3.60
N PRO A 75 -7.12 -7.82 -4.76
CA PRO A 75 -5.67 -7.64 -4.81
C PRO A 75 -5.32 -6.14 -4.78
N ALA A 76 -4.36 -5.78 -3.97
CA ALA A 76 -3.90 -4.40 -3.81
C ALA A 76 -2.43 -4.38 -3.38
N PHE A 77 -1.78 -3.23 -3.53
CA PHE A 77 -0.53 -2.95 -2.84
C PHE A 77 -0.73 -1.73 -1.93
N PHE A 78 0.26 -1.40 -1.11
CA PHE A 78 0.04 -0.44 -0.03
C PHE A 78 1.18 0.55 0.10
N GLU A 79 0.82 1.80 0.32
CA GLU A 79 1.75 2.82 0.76
C GLU A 79 1.81 2.78 2.29
N ILE A 80 3.02 2.91 2.84
CA ILE A 80 3.29 2.93 4.28
C ILE A 80 4.38 3.96 4.60
N ASP A 81 4.41 4.39 5.87
CA ASP A 81 5.21 5.53 6.35
C ASP A 81 6.33 5.11 7.30
N PRO A 82 7.56 4.80 6.83
CA PRO A 82 8.66 4.49 7.75
C PRO A 82 9.14 5.72 8.53
N ARG A 83 9.27 5.60 9.88
CA ARG A 83 9.83 6.62 10.78
C ARG A 83 10.76 6.00 11.80
N LEU A 84 11.60 6.84 12.43
CA LEU A 84 12.57 6.39 13.42
C LEU A 84 12.08 6.62 14.86
N THR A 85 12.38 5.64 15.70
CA THR A 85 12.39 5.79 17.16
C THR A 85 13.75 6.34 17.63
N LYS A 86 13.82 6.72 18.90
CA LYS A 86 15.04 7.22 19.58
C LYS A 86 16.23 6.26 19.43
N ASP A 87 15.97 4.97 19.53
CA ASP A 87 16.99 3.92 19.45
C ASP A 87 17.14 3.34 18.03
N SER A 88 16.72 4.13 17.03
CA SER A 88 16.93 3.85 15.60
C SER A 88 16.21 2.59 15.08
N VAL A 89 15.10 2.19 15.69
CA VAL A 89 14.23 1.18 15.13
C VAL A 89 13.30 1.86 14.13
N ILE A 90 13.18 1.30 12.93
CA ILE A 90 12.26 1.84 11.92
C ILE A 90 10.87 1.25 12.19
N VAL A 91 9.90 2.12 12.44
CA VAL A 91 8.50 1.76 12.65
C VAL A 91 7.63 2.30 11.51
N VAL A 92 6.42 1.78 11.35
CA VAL A 92 5.47 2.25 10.34
C VAL A 92 4.47 3.18 11.02
N PHE A 93 4.63 4.51 10.78
CA PHE A 93 3.89 5.55 11.48
C PHE A 93 3.98 6.88 10.73
N HIS A 94 2.85 7.54 10.50
CA HIS A 94 2.83 8.73 9.64
C HIS A 94 3.36 10.00 10.31
N ASP A 95 2.79 10.36 11.48
CA ASP A 95 3.06 11.68 12.09
C ASP A 95 4.41 11.70 12.81
N ALA A 96 5.00 12.88 12.94
CA ALA A 96 6.17 13.06 13.80
C ALA A 96 5.83 12.97 15.28
N THR A 97 4.53 13.13 15.64
CA THR A 97 4.05 13.10 17.04
C THR A 97 2.96 12.04 17.21
N LEU A 98 2.76 11.62 18.46
CA LEU A 98 1.99 10.42 18.81
C LEU A 98 0.48 10.65 18.98
N GLU A 99 0.06 11.91 19.20
CA GLU A 99 -1.27 12.25 19.73
C GLU A 99 -2.44 11.83 18.83
N ARG A 100 -2.31 12.04 17.50
CA ARG A 100 -3.45 11.85 16.59
C ARG A 100 -3.87 10.38 16.52
N THR A 101 -2.90 9.48 16.40
CA THR A 101 -3.20 8.08 16.11
C THR A 101 -2.81 7.11 17.21
N THR A 102 -2.39 7.59 18.39
CA THR A 102 -2.08 6.71 19.55
C THR A 102 -2.57 7.32 20.86
N ASN A 103 -2.44 6.54 21.95
CA ASN A 103 -2.64 7.04 23.31
C ASN A 103 -1.37 7.68 23.90
N GLY A 104 -0.31 7.83 23.10
CA GLY A 104 0.92 8.51 23.51
C GLY A 104 0.86 10.02 23.28
N LYS A 105 1.92 10.72 23.70
CA LYS A 105 2.09 12.18 23.54
C LYS A 105 3.53 12.49 23.18
N GLY A 106 3.75 13.59 22.46
CA GLY A 106 5.06 14.07 22.11
C GLY A 106 5.62 13.44 20.85
N LYS A 107 6.90 13.67 20.57
CA LYS A 107 7.52 13.24 19.31
C LYS A 107 7.92 11.76 19.38
N LEU A 108 7.62 11.01 18.32
CA LEU A 108 8.00 9.61 18.19
C LEU A 108 9.51 9.41 18.41
N ILE A 109 10.33 10.30 17.84
CA ILE A 109 11.81 10.21 17.90
C ILE A 109 12.37 10.33 19.34
N ASP A 110 11.56 10.77 20.29
CA ASP A 110 12.00 10.89 21.70
C ASP A 110 11.82 9.58 22.49
N TYR A 111 11.17 8.56 21.89
CA TYR A 111 10.83 7.28 22.53
C TYR A 111 11.60 6.12 21.92
N THR A 112 12.03 5.19 22.77
CA THR A 112 12.61 3.91 22.32
C THR A 112 11.53 2.98 21.78
N TRP A 113 11.93 1.99 20.97
CA TRP A 113 11.00 0.95 20.50
C TRP A 113 10.30 0.24 21.67
N LYS A 114 11.03 -0.02 22.76
CA LYS A 114 10.46 -0.66 23.96
C LYS A 114 9.26 0.14 24.52
N GLU A 115 9.32 1.46 24.42
CA GLU A 115 8.23 2.34 24.86
C GLU A 115 7.10 2.40 23.81
N VAL A 116 7.48 2.59 22.55
CA VAL A 116 6.52 2.74 21.42
C VAL A 116 5.63 1.51 21.26
N GLN A 117 6.19 0.31 21.40
CA GLN A 117 5.43 -0.94 21.24
C GLN A 117 4.32 -1.12 22.30
N GLN A 118 4.35 -0.35 23.41
CA GLN A 118 3.29 -0.39 24.44
C GLN A 118 2.10 0.47 24.07
N LEU A 119 2.27 1.40 23.13
CA LEU A 119 1.20 2.31 22.71
C LEU A 119 0.12 1.54 21.92
N ARG A 120 -1.11 2.00 22.09
CA ARG A 120 -2.25 1.48 21.33
C ARG A 120 -2.67 2.53 20.30
N LEU A 121 -3.04 2.04 19.13
CA LEU A 121 -3.46 2.88 18.02
C LEU A 121 -4.93 3.30 18.18
N LYS A 122 -5.23 4.48 17.64
CA LYS A 122 -6.60 4.98 17.50
C LYS A 122 -7.10 4.74 16.07
N ASP A 123 -8.39 4.49 15.95
CA ASP A 123 -9.06 4.46 14.65
C ASP A 123 -9.24 5.89 14.10
N SER A 124 -9.82 6.02 12.90
CA SER A 124 -10.03 7.32 12.25
C SER A 124 -11.03 8.24 13.00
N LYS A 125 -11.78 7.69 13.94
CA LYS A 125 -12.73 8.45 14.80
C LYS A 125 -12.10 8.86 16.12
N GLY A 126 -10.85 8.48 16.37
CA GLY A 126 -10.13 8.76 17.61
C GLY A 126 -10.35 7.75 18.74
N ASN A 127 -11.09 6.67 18.49
CA ASN A 127 -11.32 5.62 19.49
C ASN A 127 -10.08 4.75 19.64
N LEU A 128 -9.69 4.46 20.88
CA LEU A 128 -8.55 3.61 21.19
C LEU A 128 -8.89 2.15 20.85
N THR A 129 -7.96 1.49 20.19
CA THR A 129 -8.09 0.08 19.77
C THR A 129 -7.03 -0.78 20.47
N ASP A 130 -7.04 -2.08 20.24
CA ASP A 130 -5.98 -2.99 20.72
C ASP A 130 -4.81 -3.14 19.71
N TYR A 131 -4.90 -2.49 18.55
CA TYR A 131 -3.83 -2.53 17.56
C TYR A 131 -2.62 -1.74 18.02
N ARG A 132 -1.43 -2.17 17.54
CA ARG A 132 -0.13 -1.61 17.92
C ARG A 132 0.62 -1.12 16.69
N ILE A 133 1.63 -0.29 16.93
CA ILE A 133 2.57 0.14 15.89
C ILE A 133 3.43 -1.08 15.50
N HIS A 134 3.68 -1.25 14.20
CA HIS A 134 4.55 -2.30 13.67
C HIS A 134 5.92 -1.74 13.35
N THR A 135 6.96 -2.58 13.45
CA THR A 135 8.26 -2.26 12.85
C THR A 135 8.20 -2.43 11.33
N LEU A 136 9.07 -1.72 10.62
CA LEU A 136 9.19 -1.90 9.17
C LEU A 136 9.57 -3.35 8.83
N ASP A 137 10.45 -3.96 9.61
CA ASP A 137 10.86 -5.35 9.41
C ASP A 137 9.67 -6.32 9.47
N GLU A 138 8.78 -6.14 10.46
CA GLU A 138 7.56 -6.96 10.58
C GLU A 138 6.68 -6.83 9.32
N VAL A 139 6.49 -5.61 8.84
CA VAL A 139 5.61 -5.35 7.69
C VAL A 139 6.26 -5.89 6.40
N LEU A 140 7.58 -5.70 6.23
CA LEU A 140 8.30 -6.25 5.06
C LEU A 140 8.23 -7.78 5.04
N GLN A 141 8.41 -8.45 6.20
CA GLN A 141 8.30 -9.92 6.29
C GLN A 141 6.88 -10.39 6.01
N TRP A 142 5.88 -9.70 6.57
CA TRP A 142 4.48 -10.03 6.35
C TRP A 142 4.11 -9.93 4.86
N ALA A 143 4.60 -8.93 4.15
CA ALA A 143 4.23 -8.64 2.76
C ALA A 143 4.74 -9.69 1.76
N LYS A 144 5.76 -10.47 2.13
CA LYS A 144 6.36 -11.47 1.22
C LYS A 144 5.32 -12.45 0.69
N GLY A 145 5.24 -12.54 -0.64
CA GLY A 145 4.29 -13.42 -1.32
C GLY A 145 2.83 -13.01 -1.22
N LYS A 146 2.56 -11.83 -0.66
CA LYS A 146 1.20 -11.31 -0.49
C LYS A 146 0.97 -10.00 -1.24
N THR A 147 1.93 -9.07 -1.17
CA THR A 147 1.71 -7.73 -1.72
C THR A 147 3.03 -6.99 -1.93
N ILE A 148 2.93 -5.79 -2.47
CA ILE A 148 4.03 -4.84 -2.66
C ILE A 148 3.80 -3.69 -1.69
N LEU A 149 4.88 -3.15 -1.13
CA LEU A 149 4.84 -2.00 -0.22
C LEU A 149 5.52 -0.80 -0.89
N MET A 150 4.86 0.33 -0.89
CA MET A 150 5.42 1.61 -1.32
C MET A 150 5.86 2.35 -0.07
N LEU A 151 7.16 2.58 0.06
CA LEU A 151 7.77 3.15 1.26
C LEU A 151 7.89 4.66 1.09
N ASP A 152 6.98 5.41 1.76
CA ASP A 152 7.01 6.87 1.69
C ASP A 152 8.23 7.43 2.40
N LYS A 153 8.66 8.61 1.98
CA LYS A 153 9.80 9.30 2.57
C LYS A 153 9.38 10.10 3.80
N LYS A 154 9.93 9.76 4.96
CA LYS A 154 9.79 10.53 6.19
C LYS A 154 11.20 10.92 6.67
N ASP A 155 11.51 10.65 7.93
CA ASP A 155 12.76 11.06 8.57
C ASP A 155 13.86 9.98 8.60
N VAL A 156 13.61 8.81 8.00
CA VAL A 156 14.59 7.71 8.01
C VAL A 156 15.68 7.97 6.96
N PRO A 157 16.96 7.93 7.33
CA PRO A 157 18.05 8.05 6.35
C PRO A 157 17.96 7.00 5.25
N PHE A 158 18.33 7.37 4.03
CA PHE A 158 18.24 6.49 2.85
C PHE A 158 19.03 5.19 3.05
N SER A 159 20.20 5.27 3.69
CA SER A 159 21.00 4.07 3.98
C SER A 159 20.25 3.08 4.86
N MET A 160 19.51 3.57 5.86
CA MET A 160 18.77 2.69 6.77
C MET A 160 17.56 2.04 6.06
N ILE A 161 16.89 2.76 5.16
CA ILE A 161 15.83 2.17 4.31
C ILE A 161 16.46 1.08 3.42
N TYR A 162 17.58 1.39 2.77
CA TYR A 162 18.31 0.44 1.92
C TYR A 162 18.67 -0.83 2.73
N ASP A 163 19.27 -0.65 3.90
CA ASP A 163 19.67 -1.76 4.76
C ASP A 163 18.47 -2.61 5.21
N ALA A 164 17.33 -1.95 5.53
CA ALA A 164 16.10 -2.67 5.89
C ALA A 164 15.61 -3.53 4.73
N ILE A 165 15.59 -2.98 3.50
CA ILE A 165 15.19 -3.73 2.31
C ILE A 165 16.12 -4.95 2.11
N LYS A 166 17.44 -4.74 2.21
CA LYS A 166 18.44 -5.80 1.97
C LYS A 166 18.37 -6.90 3.02
N ARG A 167 18.36 -6.56 4.32
CA ARG A 167 18.32 -7.59 5.38
C ARG A 167 17.03 -8.39 5.35
N ASN A 168 15.94 -7.78 4.86
CA ASN A 168 14.65 -8.47 4.70
C ASN A 168 14.50 -9.16 3.34
N LYS A 169 15.47 -9.04 2.42
CA LYS A 169 15.39 -9.59 1.04
C LYS A 169 14.08 -9.14 0.37
N ALA A 170 13.76 -7.85 0.48
CA ALA A 170 12.47 -7.30 0.08
C ALA A 170 12.52 -6.55 -1.25
N GLU A 171 13.62 -6.61 -2.00
CA GLU A 171 13.83 -5.86 -3.23
C GLU A 171 12.73 -6.09 -4.27
N HIS A 172 12.13 -7.27 -4.24
CA HIS A 172 11.11 -7.65 -5.23
C HIS A 172 9.67 -7.34 -4.78
N ASN A 173 9.50 -6.78 -3.59
CA ASN A 173 8.16 -6.42 -3.11
C ASN A 173 8.10 -5.02 -2.47
N VAL A 174 9.00 -4.13 -2.90
CA VAL A 174 8.96 -2.72 -2.49
C VAL A 174 9.06 -1.78 -3.69
N LEU A 175 8.40 -0.62 -3.57
CA LEU A 175 8.68 0.61 -4.33
C LEU A 175 9.19 1.63 -3.32
N ILE A 176 10.23 2.39 -3.67
CA ILE A 176 10.77 3.45 -2.80
C ILE A 176 10.27 4.80 -3.35
N SER A 177 9.63 5.61 -2.52
CA SER A 177 9.21 6.96 -2.93
C SER A 177 10.44 7.86 -3.03
N ALA A 178 10.75 8.30 -4.24
CA ALA A 178 11.86 9.20 -4.54
C ALA A 178 11.27 10.55 -4.98
N TYR A 179 11.25 11.51 -4.07
CA TYR A 179 10.69 12.85 -4.31
C TYR A 179 11.55 13.67 -5.25
N GLU A 180 12.86 13.40 -5.25
CA GLU A 180 13.83 14.11 -6.10
C GLU A 180 14.61 13.10 -6.95
N PRO A 181 15.02 13.51 -8.17
CA PRO A 181 15.78 12.62 -9.07
C PRO A 181 17.02 12.02 -8.41
N GLU A 182 17.73 12.80 -7.60
CA GLU A 182 18.96 12.38 -6.92
C GLU A 182 18.69 11.24 -5.91
N GLU A 183 17.50 11.18 -5.36
CA GLU A 183 17.11 10.10 -4.42
C GLU A 183 16.99 8.76 -5.16
N ALA A 184 16.34 8.76 -6.32
CA ALA A 184 16.28 7.55 -7.16
C ALA A 184 17.68 7.13 -7.58
N ALA A 185 18.52 8.09 -8.01
CA ALA A 185 19.92 7.81 -8.39
C ALA A 185 20.72 7.23 -7.21
N TYR A 186 20.53 7.75 -5.99
CA TYR A 186 21.20 7.26 -4.79
C TYR A 186 20.97 5.77 -4.58
N TYR A 187 19.69 5.35 -4.61
CA TYR A 187 19.33 3.95 -4.42
C TYR A 187 19.75 3.08 -5.60
N TYR A 188 19.54 3.56 -6.81
CA TYR A 188 19.86 2.82 -8.04
C TYR A 188 21.37 2.51 -8.14
N SER A 189 22.21 3.46 -7.74
CA SER A 189 23.68 3.23 -7.77
C SER A 189 24.12 2.12 -6.81
N ARG A 190 23.33 1.81 -5.79
CA ARG A 190 23.61 0.76 -4.80
C ARG A 190 23.01 -0.58 -5.19
N ASP A 191 21.84 -0.55 -5.81
CA ASP A 191 21.19 -1.76 -6.33
C ASP A 191 20.29 -1.40 -7.52
N PRO A 192 20.74 -1.67 -8.74
CA PRO A 192 19.97 -1.37 -9.96
C PRO A 192 18.69 -2.19 -10.11
N ASN A 193 18.40 -3.09 -9.19
CA ASN A 193 17.16 -3.87 -9.21
C ASN A 193 16.00 -3.17 -8.49
N LEU A 194 16.28 -2.13 -7.70
CA LEU A 194 15.24 -1.42 -6.94
C LEU A 194 14.31 -0.63 -7.88
N MET A 195 13.06 -0.50 -7.45
CA MET A 195 12.04 0.25 -8.18
C MET A 195 11.56 1.45 -7.37
N PHE A 196 11.14 2.49 -8.08
CA PHE A 196 10.85 3.80 -7.50
C PHE A 196 9.47 4.33 -7.91
N GLU A 197 8.76 4.90 -6.93
CA GLU A 197 7.72 5.87 -7.21
C GLU A 197 8.44 7.21 -7.40
N VAL A 198 8.21 7.89 -8.54
CA VAL A 198 8.88 9.14 -8.89
C VAL A 198 7.86 10.26 -9.11
N PHE A 199 8.14 11.44 -8.57
CA PHE A 199 7.21 12.57 -8.51
C PHE A 199 7.30 13.42 -9.79
N VAL A 200 6.46 13.08 -10.78
CA VAL A 200 6.49 13.64 -12.13
C VAL A 200 5.30 14.62 -12.29
N SER A 201 5.51 15.86 -11.86
CA SER A 201 4.48 16.92 -11.93
C SER A 201 4.30 17.50 -13.33
N ASN A 202 5.33 17.42 -14.18
CA ASN A 202 5.35 17.97 -15.54
C ASN A 202 6.49 17.35 -16.35
N GLU A 203 6.63 17.76 -17.62
CA GLU A 203 7.65 17.21 -18.53
C GLU A 203 9.08 17.53 -18.08
N GLU A 204 9.30 18.69 -17.48
CA GLU A 204 10.62 19.06 -16.95
C GLU A 204 11.06 18.07 -15.86
N ARG A 205 10.14 17.75 -14.92
CA ARG A 205 10.43 16.75 -13.88
C ARG A 205 10.68 15.36 -14.48
N LEU A 206 9.90 14.99 -15.49
CA LEU A 206 10.13 13.70 -16.18
C LEU A 206 11.56 13.66 -16.77
N ARG A 207 11.95 14.71 -17.50
CA ARG A 207 13.31 14.80 -18.07
C ARG A 207 14.39 14.78 -16.97
N ALA A 208 14.14 15.41 -15.83
CA ALA A 208 15.09 15.38 -14.71
C ALA A 208 15.32 13.95 -14.19
N TYR A 209 14.27 13.15 -14.06
CA TYR A 209 14.43 11.73 -13.69
C TYR A 209 15.16 10.94 -14.78
N GLU A 210 14.82 11.14 -16.05
CA GLU A 210 15.51 10.47 -17.16
C GLU A 210 17.02 10.82 -17.19
N ALA A 211 17.35 12.06 -16.85
CA ALA A 211 18.75 12.54 -16.86
C ALA A 211 19.62 11.88 -15.77
N THR A 212 19.00 11.23 -14.76
CA THR A 212 19.77 10.50 -13.74
C THR A 212 20.43 9.22 -14.28
N GLY A 213 19.98 8.71 -15.42
CA GLY A 213 20.41 7.43 -15.96
C GLY A 213 19.68 6.23 -15.34
N VAL A 214 18.77 6.45 -14.39
CA VAL A 214 17.90 5.37 -13.87
C VAL A 214 16.90 5.04 -14.98
N PRO A 215 16.80 3.77 -15.41
CA PRO A 215 15.85 3.41 -16.48
C PRO A 215 14.39 3.65 -16.06
N THR A 216 13.58 4.14 -16.99
CA THR A 216 12.13 4.33 -16.74
C THR A 216 11.44 3.01 -16.38
N SER A 217 12.00 1.87 -16.78
CA SER A 217 11.51 0.54 -16.38
C SER A 217 11.61 0.28 -14.87
N ASN A 218 12.41 1.10 -14.16
CA ASN A 218 12.51 1.04 -12.69
C ASN A 218 11.59 2.07 -12.02
N MET A 219 10.75 2.76 -12.79
CA MET A 219 9.96 3.89 -12.27
C MET A 219 8.46 3.68 -12.45
N VAL A 220 7.69 4.14 -11.46
CA VAL A 220 6.23 4.32 -11.54
C VAL A 220 6.00 5.82 -11.29
N ALA A 221 5.30 6.49 -12.18
CA ALA A 221 5.15 7.95 -12.10
C ALA A 221 4.01 8.33 -11.14
N TYR A 222 4.29 9.19 -10.19
CA TYR A 222 3.29 9.79 -9.30
C TYR A 222 2.96 11.19 -9.79
N PHE A 223 1.69 11.44 -10.08
CA PHE A 223 1.25 12.76 -10.57
C PHE A 223 0.70 13.68 -9.48
N GLY A 224 0.33 13.16 -8.33
CA GLY A 224 -0.29 13.92 -7.26
C GLY A 224 -1.74 14.30 -7.58
N GLN A 225 -2.02 14.71 -8.80
CA GLN A 225 -3.36 15.08 -9.26
C GLN A 225 -3.51 14.75 -10.76
N PRO A 226 -4.75 14.61 -11.26
CA PRO A 226 -4.97 14.30 -12.67
C PRO A 226 -4.36 15.36 -13.61
N LYS A 227 -3.93 14.91 -14.77
CA LYS A 227 -3.29 15.74 -15.81
C LYS A 227 -4.08 15.60 -17.12
N LYS A 228 -3.68 16.37 -18.13
CA LYS A 228 -4.22 16.23 -19.49
C LYS A 228 -3.80 14.87 -20.06
N LYS A 229 -4.66 14.28 -20.87
CA LYS A 229 -4.43 12.95 -21.47
C LYS A 229 -3.08 12.84 -22.18
N ALA A 230 -2.67 13.87 -22.90
CA ALA A 230 -1.40 13.86 -23.63
C ALA A 230 -0.19 13.60 -22.70
N PHE A 231 -0.25 14.05 -21.44
CA PHE A 231 0.84 13.81 -20.49
C PHE A 231 0.84 12.37 -19.99
N TYR A 232 -0.34 11.77 -19.78
CA TYR A 232 -0.42 10.32 -19.51
C TYR A 232 0.17 9.53 -20.69
N ASP A 233 -0.22 9.88 -21.92
CA ASP A 233 0.26 9.19 -23.12
C ASP A 233 1.79 9.28 -23.25
N LEU A 234 2.37 10.45 -22.94
CA LEU A 234 3.81 10.64 -22.92
C LEU A 234 4.49 9.70 -21.90
N VAL A 235 4.00 9.67 -20.66
CA VAL A 235 4.58 8.85 -19.59
C VAL A 235 4.39 7.36 -19.91
N HIS A 236 3.24 6.98 -20.43
CA HIS A 236 2.97 5.59 -20.87
C HIS A 236 3.88 5.17 -22.02
N SER A 237 4.23 6.09 -22.95
CA SER A 237 5.15 5.79 -24.05
C SER A 237 6.56 5.45 -23.55
N LYS A 238 6.90 5.87 -22.31
CA LYS A 238 8.17 5.53 -21.64
C LYS A 238 8.06 4.20 -20.87
N GLY A 239 6.93 3.52 -20.93
CA GLY A 239 6.70 2.26 -20.23
C GLY A 239 6.28 2.39 -18.78
N MET A 240 6.01 3.60 -18.29
CA MET A 240 5.69 3.86 -16.88
C MET A 240 4.18 3.83 -16.62
N MET A 241 3.74 3.15 -15.55
CA MET A 241 2.38 3.28 -15.00
C MET A 241 2.28 4.60 -14.23
N VAL A 242 1.06 5.11 -14.05
CA VAL A 242 0.82 6.38 -13.34
C VAL A 242 -0.04 6.16 -12.09
N ILE A 243 0.42 6.72 -10.98
CA ILE A 243 -0.29 6.78 -9.68
C ILE A 243 -0.95 8.16 -9.55
N ILE A 244 -2.24 8.17 -9.15
CA ILE A 244 -2.98 9.39 -8.80
C ILE A 244 -3.39 9.32 -7.32
N PHE A 245 -3.13 10.38 -6.57
CA PHE A 245 -3.46 10.44 -5.13
C PHE A 245 -4.93 10.84 -4.95
N THR A 246 -5.82 9.86 -5.01
CA THR A 246 -7.27 10.08 -4.91
C THR A 246 -7.69 10.47 -3.49
N ALA A 247 -7.04 9.92 -2.47
CA ALA A 247 -7.34 10.22 -1.06
C ALA A 247 -7.32 11.73 -0.77
N LYS A 248 -6.35 12.46 -1.34
CA LYS A 248 -6.20 13.90 -1.10
C LYS A 248 -7.20 14.75 -1.87
N ILE A 249 -7.53 14.35 -3.10
CA ILE A 249 -8.22 15.22 -4.07
C ILE A 249 -9.69 14.88 -4.32
N MET A 250 -10.10 13.63 -4.05
CA MET A 250 -11.44 13.13 -4.39
C MET A 250 -12.22 12.63 -3.18
N GLU A 251 -11.53 12.04 -2.22
CA GLU A 251 -12.19 11.28 -1.14
C GLU A 251 -12.67 12.15 0.00
N LYS A 252 -12.43 13.45 -0.06
CA LYS A 252 -13.06 14.46 0.81
C LYS A 252 -14.49 14.80 0.37
N GLU A 253 -14.85 14.45 -0.87
CA GLU A 253 -16.21 14.58 -1.38
C GLU A 253 -17.13 13.62 -0.60
N GLU A 254 -18.22 14.14 -0.06
CA GLU A 254 -19.16 13.34 0.75
C GLU A 254 -20.09 12.48 -0.13
N ASP A 255 -20.43 12.97 -1.31
CA ASP A 255 -21.30 12.26 -2.24
C ASP A 255 -20.56 11.10 -2.92
N GLU A 256 -21.00 9.89 -2.61
CA GLU A 256 -20.41 8.65 -3.16
C GLU A 256 -20.48 8.61 -4.69
N ALA A 257 -21.60 9.05 -5.27
CA ALA A 257 -21.76 9.01 -6.74
C ALA A 257 -20.74 9.92 -7.42
N ILE A 258 -20.45 11.07 -6.81
CA ILE A 258 -19.42 12.00 -7.34
C ILE A 258 -18.02 11.37 -7.21
N ARG A 259 -17.72 10.74 -6.07
CA ARG A 259 -16.42 10.04 -5.88
C ARG A 259 -16.26 8.93 -6.92
N VAL A 260 -17.29 8.09 -7.11
CA VAL A 260 -17.27 6.98 -8.08
C VAL A 260 -16.97 7.51 -9.49
N GLN A 261 -17.65 8.59 -9.91
CA GLN A 261 -17.40 9.18 -11.23
C GLN A 261 -15.97 9.73 -11.35
N SER A 262 -15.44 10.28 -10.25
CA SER A 262 -14.08 10.82 -10.22
C SER A 262 -13.03 9.72 -10.41
N TYR A 263 -13.19 8.58 -9.72
CA TYR A 263 -12.28 7.42 -9.90
C TYR A 263 -12.33 6.91 -11.35
N LYS A 264 -13.52 6.75 -11.92
CA LYS A 264 -13.70 6.29 -13.31
C LYS A 264 -12.99 7.23 -14.29
N LYS A 265 -13.20 8.53 -14.11
CA LYS A 265 -12.58 9.56 -14.96
C LYS A 265 -11.05 9.46 -14.94
N VAL A 266 -10.45 9.26 -13.77
CA VAL A 266 -8.99 9.12 -13.64
C VAL A 266 -8.48 7.93 -14.46
N VAL A 267 -9.14 6.77 -14.34
CA VAL A 267 -8.73 5.55 -15.06
C VAL A 267 -8.89 5.75 -16.57
N GLN A 268 -9.99 6.36 -17.00
CA GLN A 268 -10.24 6.65 -18.44
C GLN A 268 -9.16 7.58 -19.02
N GLN A 269 -8.64 8.50 -18.22
CA GLN A 269 -7.58 9.43 -18.66
C GLN A 269 -6.21 8.78 -18.71
N GLY A 270 -5.99 7.65 -18.00
CA GLY A 270 -4.72 6.95 -17.98
C GLY A 270 -4.09 6.74 -16.60
N GLY A 271 -4.74 7.22 -15.54
CA GLY A 271 -4.26 6.93 -14.18
C GLY A 271 -4.62 5.48 -13.74
N UNK A 272 -3.75 4.65 -13.80
CA UNK A 272 -3.98 3.48 -13.58
C UNK A 272 -3.92 3.02 -12.36
N ILE A 273 -3.24 3.69 -11.51
CA ILE A 273 -3.12 3.28 -10.09
C ILE A 273 -3.76 4.38 -9.23
N LEU A 274 -4.70 4.00 -8.37
CA LEU A 274 -5.38 4.93 -7.45
C LEU A 274 -4.81 4.75 -6.04
N LEU A 275 -4.16 5.78 -5.49
CA LEU A 275 -3.66 5.83 -4.11
C LEU A 275 -4.81 6.34 -3.23
N SER A 276 -5.42 5.46 -2.44
CA SER A 276 -6.77 5.67 -1.87
C SER A 276 -6.85 5.29 -0.38
N ASP A 277 -7.56 6.13 0.41
CA ASP A 277 -7.99 5.81 1.79
C ASP A 277 -9.22 4.89 1.80
N ARG A 278 -9.94 4.82 0.65
CA ARG A 278 -11.18 4.06 0.48
C ARG A 278 -10.97 2.93 -0.54
N ALA A 279 -9.97 2.08 -0.28
CA ALA A 279 -9.49 1.11 -1.27
C ALA A 279 -10.61 0.26 -1.89
N LEU A 280 -11.56 -0.22 -1.08
CA LEU A 280 -12.67 -1.06 -1.59
C LEU A 280 -13.63 -0.28 -2.48
N GLU A 281 -14.01 0.94 -2.07
CA GLU A 281 -14.89 1.81 -2.86
C GLU A 281 -14.23 2.14 -4.22
N ALA A 282 -12.95 2.53 -4.17
CA ALA A 282 -12.19 2.84 -5.38
C ALA A 282 -12.11 1.63 -6.32
N TYR A 283 -11.84 0.43 -5.77
CA TYR A 283 -11.77 -0.81 -6.56
C TYR A 283 -13.10 -1.13 -7.24
N GLU A 284 -14.21 -1.14 -6.48
CA GLU A 284 -15.53 -1.43 -7.06
C GLU A 284 -15.90 -0.41 -8.15
N SER A 285 -15.52 0.87 -7.94
CA SER A 285 -15.77 1.93 -8.92
C SER A 285 -15.08 1.70 -10.26
N ILE A 286 -13.87 1.11 -10.25
CA ILE A 286 -13.07 0.94 -11.47
C ILE A 286 -13.10 -0.50 -12.01
N ARG A 287 -13.88 -1.37 -11.42
CA ARG A 287 -13.94 -2.80 -11.75
C ARG A 287 -14.28 -3.05 -13.23
N GLU A 288 -15.10 -2.22 -13.81
CA GLU A 288 -15.50 -2.32 -15.23
C GLU A 288 -14.32 -2.11 -16.21
N PHE A 289 -13.23 -1.48 -15.76
CA PHE A 289 -12.04 -1.24 -16.57
C PHE A 289 -11.00 -2.38 -16.47
N ILE A 290 -11.26 -3.39 -15.64
CA ILE A 290 -10.37 -4.56 -15.53
C ILE A 290 -10.57 -5.42 -16.78
N PRO A 291 -9.53 -5.62 -17.60
CA PRO A 291 -9.68 -6.34 -18.85
C PRO A 291 -9.97 -7.83 -18.61
N ALA A 292 -10.79 -8.44 -19.46
CA ALA A 292 -11.09 -9.88 -19.37
C ALA A 292 -9.84 -10.75 -19.55
N LYS A 293 -8.82 -10.25 -20.25
CA LYS A 293 -7.54 -10.94 -20.44
C LYS A 293 -6.40 -9.95 -20.20
N SER A 294 -5.38 -10.39 -19.46
CA SER A 294 -4.19 -9.58 -19.20
C SER A 294 -2.99 -10.48 -18.93
N SER A 295 -1.84 -10.08 -19.43
CA SER A 295 -0.55 -10.69 -19.11
C SER A 295 -0.20 -10.54 -17.63
N LYS A 296 -0.85 -9.59 -16.93
CA LYS A 296 -0.59 -9.31 -15.51
C LYS A 296 -1.33 -10.27 -14.57
N TYR A 297 -2.34 -11.02 -15.07
CA TYR A 297 -3.07 -12.00 -14.24
C TYR A 297 -2.17 -13.07 -13.61
N LYS A 298 -1.05 -13.38 -14.24
CA LYS A 298 -0.08 -14.35 -13.68
C LYS A 298 0.47 -13.94 -12.32
N PHE A 299 0.37 -12.64 -11.97
CA PHE A 299 0.83 -12.10 -10.69
C PHE A 299 -0.27 -12.10 -9.61
N LEU A 300 -1.53 -12.37 -9.98
CA LEU A 300 -2.65 -12.37 -9.05
C LEU A 300 -2.91 -13.81 -8.59
N ARG A 301 -2.99 -14.01 -7.27
CA ARG A 301 -3.24 -15.33 -6.69
C ARG A 301 -4.17 -15.24 -5.50
N GLN A 302 -4.82 -16.34 -5.19
CA GLN A 302 -5.55 -16.50 -3.94
C GLN A 302 -4.79 -17.49 -3.06
N ILE A 303 -4.55 -17.11 -1.81
CA ILE A 303 -3.91 -17.98 -0.82
C ILE A 303 -4.80 -18.05 0.42
N LYS A 304 -4.80 -19.20 1.09
CA LYS A 304 -5.48 -19.34 2.39
C LYS A 304 -4.64 -18.66 3.46
N LYS A 305 -5.30 -17.85 4.30
CA LYS A 305 -4.65 -17.26 5.47
C LYS A 305 -4.32 -18.41 6.44
N ARG A 306 -3.06 -18.53 6.82
CA ARG A 306 -2.59 -19.52 7.79
C ARG A 306 -2.69 -18.96 9.20
#